data_cc32a21df777637aac8b96460f845ffb
#
_entry.id   cc32a21df777637aac8b96460f845ffb
#
_cell.length_a   1.000
_cell.length_b   1.000
_cell.length_c   1.000
_cell.angle_alpha   90.00
_cell.angle_beta   90.00
_cell.angle_gamma   90.00
#
_symmetry.space_group_name_H-M   'P 1'
#
loop_
_entity.id
_entity.type
_entity.pdbx_description
1 polymer ?
#
loop_
_entity_poly.entity_id
_entity_poly.type
_entity_poly.pdbx_seq_one_letter_code
_entity_poly.pdbx_strand_id
1 'polypeptide(L)'
;MPKREDIKSILIIGAGPIIIGQACEFDYSGTQACKALKKEGYRIILVNSNPATIMTDPEVADATYIEPITSEIIEKIILKEKPDALLPTMGGQTALNVSLEIASSGFLEKNNVELIGANKEAISKAENREEFREAMNSIGLETPKSFIAHTLEEANSKIDSIGLPAIIRPSFTLGGTGGGI
;
A
#
# COMPACT_ATOMS: atom_id res chain seq x y z
N MET A 1 11.59 -19.18 -5.80
CA MET A 1 10.44 -19.55 -6.66
C MET A 1 10.87 -19.32 -8.12
N PRO A 2 10.43 -20.12 -9.07
CA PRO A 2 10.73 -19.85 -10.47
C PRO A 2 10.07 -18.56 -10.94
N LYS A 3 10.65 -17.94 -11.98
CA LYS A 3 10.08 -16.78 -12.65
C LYS A 3 8.66 -17.07 -13.14
N ARG A 4 7.75 -16.11 -13.04
CA ARG A 4 6.41 -16.14 -13.62
C ARG A 4 6.50 -15.82 -15.12
N GLU A 5 6.24 -16.81 -15.97
CA GLU A 5 6.31 -16.66 -17.44
C GLU A 5 5.04 -16.01 -18.02
N ASP A 6 3.96 -15.99 -17.27
CA ASP A 6 2.67 -15.39 -17.61
C ASP A 6 2.64 -13.86 -17.42
N ILE A 7 3.56 -13.31 -16.62
CA ILE A 7 3.75 -11.86 -16.41
C ILE A 7 4.93 -11.39 -17.25
N LYS A 8 4.76 -10.30 -18.00
CA LYS A 8 5.81 -9.66 -18.81
C LYS A 8 6.10 -8.23 -18.38
N SER A 9 5.10 -7.54 -17.83
CA SER A 9 5.18 -6.14 -17.44
C SER A 9 4.57 -5.91 -16.06
N ILE A 10 5.23 -5.06 -15.25
CA ILE A 10 4.83 -4.79 -13.87
C ILE A 10 4.79 -3.28 -13.65
N LEU A 11 3.66 -2.77 -13.15
CA LEU A 11 3.55 -1.41 -12.66
C LEU A 11 3.91 -1.39 -11.17
N ILE A 12 4.87 -0.54 -10.80
CA ILE A 12 5.31 -0.32 -9.42
C ILE A 12 4.86 1.06 -8.99
N ILE A 13 4.22 1.16 -7.83
CA ILE A 13 3.82 2.44 -7.23
C ILE A 13 4.84 2.81 -6.16
N GLY A 14 5.42 4.01 -6.28
CA GLY A 14 6.32 4.58 -5.30
C GLY A 14 5.59 5.21 -4.12
N ALA A 15 6.37 5.67 -3.12
CA ALA A 15 5.83 6.23 -1.88
C ALA A 15 5.44 7.71 -1.96
N GLY A 16 5.77 8.39 -3.05
CA GLY A 16 5.66 9.85 -3.13
C GLY A 16 6.76 10.57 -2.34
N PRO A 17 6.51 11.81 -1.89
CA PRO A 17 7.45 12.54 -1.05
C PRO A 17 7.66 11.84 0.29
N ILE A 18 8.90 11.90 0.82
CA ILE A 18 9.20 11.38 2.15
C ILE A 18 8.49 12.25 3.19
N ILE A 19 7.68 11.61 4.02
CA ILE A 19 6.94 12.26 5.11
C ILE A 19 7.63 11.90 6.44
N ILE A 20 7.63 12.81 7.41
CA ILE A 20 8.14 12.54 8.75
C ILE A 20 7.42 11.31 9.34
N GLY A 21 8.18 10.31 9.79
CA GLY A 21 7.66 9.03 10.28
C GLY A 21 7.53 7.94 9.23
N GLN A 22 7.76 8.28 7.94
CA GLN A 22 7.95 7.32 6.87
C GLN A 22 9.43 7.28 6.51
N ALA A 23 10.03 6.12 6.62
CA ALA A 23 11.44 5.95 6.37
C ALA A 23 11.81 6.09 4.89
N CYS A 24 13.00 6.59 4.60
CA CYS A 24 13.52 6.75 3.23
C CYS A 24 13.84 5.41 2.54
N GLU A 25 13.75 4.31 3.26
CA GLU A 25 13.94 2.95 2.72
C GLU A 25 12.96 2.61 1.59
N PHE A 26 11.80 3.25 1.50
CA PHE A 26 10.86 3.00 0.40
C PHE A 26 11.41 3.42 -0.97
N ASP A 27 12.20 4.50 -1.03
CA ASP A 27 12.89 4.88 -2.27
C ASP A 27 13.95 3.85 -2.65
N TYR A 28 14.74 3.41 -1.68
CA TYR A 28 15.74 2.37 -1.88
C TYR A 28 15.10 1.01 -2.24
N SER A 29 14.11 0.54 -1.49
CA SER A 29 13.47 -0.75 -1.75
C SER A 29 12.75 -0.78 -3.08
N GLY A 30 12.06 0.31 -3.46
CA GLY A 30 11.45 0.45 -4.77
C GLY A 30 12.46 0.42 -5.90
N THR A 31 13.59 1.12 -5.75
CA THR A 31 14.69 1.07 -6.72
C THR A 31 15.28 -0.34 -6.84
N GLN A 32 15.47 -1.05 -5.71
CA GLN A 32 15.97 -2.43 -5.74
C GLN A 32 14.95 -3.40 -6.36
N ALA A 33 13.67 -3.21 -6.13
CA ALA A 33 12.61 -3.99 -6.79
C ALA A 33 12.64 -3.80 -8.31
N CYS A 34 12.73 -2.56 -8.79
CA CYS A 34 12.88 -2.27 -10.22
C CYS A 34 14.10 -2.99 -10.82
N LYS A 35 15.26 -2.86 -10.19
CA LYS A 35 16.50 -3.52 -10.65
C LYS A 35 16.40 -5.03 -10.66
N ALA A 36 15.86 -5.64 -9.61
CA ALA A 36 15.70 -7.07 -9.49
C ALA A 36 14.74 -7.62 -10.56
N LEU A 37 13.60 -6.98 -10.74
CA LEU A 37 12.60 -7.42 -11.72
C LEU A 37 13.07 -7.19 -13.17
N LYS A 38 13.78 -6.08 -13.46
CA LYS A 38 14.44 -5.90 -14.78
C LYS A 38 15.45 -7.00 -15.06
N LYS A 39 16.25 -7.39 -14.07
CA LYS A 39 17.22 -8.49 -14.20
C LYS A 39 16.55 -9.83 -14.51
N GLU A 40 15.34 -10.05 -13.98
CA GLU A 40 14.52 -11.20 -14.32
C GLU A 40 13.85 -11.09 -15.71
N GLY A 41 13.98 -9.94 -16.38
CA GLY A 41 13.48 -9.71 -17.74
C GLY A 41 12.03 -9.24 -17.80
N TYR A 42 11.49 -8.67 -16.74
CA TYR A 42 10.20 -7.96 -16.76
C TYR A 42 10.37 -6.54 -17.28
N ARG A 43 9.38 -6.04 -18.03
CA ARG A 43 9.26 -4.64 -18.34
C ARG A 43 8.70 -3.89 -17.12
N ILE A 44 9.39 -2.86 -16.66
CA ILE A 44 9.04 -2.11 -15.45
C ILE A 44 8.46 -0.76 -15.82
N ILE A 45 7.26 -0.51 -15.32
CA ILE A 45 6.59 0.78 -15.34
C ILE A 45 6.59 1.30 -13.90
N LEU A 46 7.04 2.52 -13.70
CA LEU A 46 7.11 3.14 -12.38
C LEU A 46 6.28 4.41 -12.34
N VAL A 47 5.54 4.60 -11.26
CA VAL A 47 4.92 5.89 -10.94
C VAL A 47 5.36 6.35 -9.56
N ASN A 48 5.81 7.59 -9.46
CA ASN A 48 6.14 8.24 -8.19
C ASN A 48 5.94 9.75 -8.34
N SER A 49 5.35 10.39 -7.35
CA SER A 49 5.10 11.84 -7.39
C SER A 49 6.32 12.69 -7.00
N ASN A 50 7.38 12.08 -6.49
CA ASN A 50 8.61 12.80 -6.13
C ASN A 50 9.65 12.72 -7.27
N PRO A 51 9.98 13.85 -7.94
CA PRO A 51 10.96 13.85 -9.01
C PRO A 51 12.42 13.75 -8.52
N ALA A 52 12.67 13.95 -7.23
CA ALA A 52 14.00 14.04 -6.64
C ALA A 52 14.41 12.78 -5.87
N THR A 53 14.03 11.61 -6.37
CA THR A 53 14.39 10.32 -5.76
C THR A 53 15.26 9.48 -6.69
N ILE A 54 16.00 8.51 -6.13
CA ILE A 54 16.76 7.53 -6.92
C ILE A 54 15.82 6.72 -7.82
N MET A 55 14.62 6.43 -7.31
CA MET A 55 13.61 5.61 -7.98
C MET A 55 13.16 6.20 -9.32
N THR A 56 13.08 7.54 -9.41
CA THR A 56 12.64 8.24 -10.63
C THR A 56 13.75 8.54 -11.62
N ASP A 57 14.97 8.06 -11.38
CA ASP A 57 16.04 8.11 -12.36
C ASP A 57 15.61 7.37 -13.65
N PRO A 58 15.80 7.98 -14.85
CA PRO A 58 15.36 7.38 -16.12
C PRO A 58 15.92 5.98 -16.41
N GLU A 59 17.05 5.60 -15.81
CA GLU A 59 17.67 4.29 -16.02
C GLU A 59 17.04 3.17 -15.16
N VAL A 60 16.26 3.53 -14.13
CA VAL A 60 15.72 2.58 -13.17
C VAL A 60 14.57 1.77 -13.76
N ALA A 61 13.63 2.40 -14.44
CA ALA A 61 12.48 1.73 -15.06
C ALA A 61 12.46 1.90 -16.59
N ASP A 62 11.66 1.10 -17.28
CA ASP A 62 11.48 1.19 -18.74
C ASP A 62 10.51 2.31 -19.13
N ALA A 63 9.59 2.66 -18.22
CA ALA A 63 8.74 3.82 -18.29
C ALA A 63 8.57 4.44 -16.90
N THR A 64 8.85 5.73 -16.75
CA THR A 64 8.74 6.46 -15.49
C THR A 64 7.71 7.57 -15.60
N TYR A 65 6.76 7.58 -14.67
CA TYR A 65 5.72 8.59 -14.53
C TYR A 65 5.95 9.40 -13.26
N ILE A 66 6.21 10.69 -13.42
CA ILE A 66 6.31 11.64 -12.29
C ILE A 66 4.96 12.33 -12.21
N GLU A 67 4.02 11.67 -11.53
CA GLU A 67 2.62 12.07 -11.47
C GLU A 67 2.07 11.88 -10.06
N PRO A 68 0.98 12.56 -9.69
CA PRO A 68 0.30 12.32 -8.42
C PRO A 68 -0.13 10.87 -8.27
N ILE A 69 0.09 10.30 -7.08
CA ILE A 69 -0.31 8.92 -6.76
C ILE A 69 -1.78 8.95 -6.31
N THR A 70 -2.67 8.94 -7.30
CA THR A 70 -4.13 8.88 -7.13
C THR A 70 -4.71 7.74 -7.97
N SER A 71 -5.86 7.20 -7.57
CA SER A 71 -6.55 6.15 -8.33
C SER A 71 -6.78 6.56 -9.78
N GLU A 72 -7.24 7.77 -10.03
CA GLU A 72 -7.48 8.30 -11.39
C GLU A 72 -6.21 8.28 -12.27
N ILE A 73 -5.07 8.71 -11.74
CA ILE A 73 -3.80 8.73 -12.49
C ILE A 73 -3.27 7.31 -12.73
N ILE A 74 -3.33 6.46 -11.71
CA ILE A 74 -2.89 5.05 -11.84
C ILE A 74 -3.76 4.32 -12.87
N GLU A 75 -5.06 4.52 -12.86
CA GLU A 75 -5.97 3.95 -13.87
C GLU A 75 -5.61 4.41 -15.29
N LYS A 76 -5.30 5.70 -15.50
CA LYS A 76 -4.83 6.23 -16.80
C LYS A 76 -3.53 5.59 -17.24
N ILE A 77 -2.58 5.39 -16.32
CA ILE A 77 -1.31 4.70 -16.60
C ILE A 77 -1.57 3.24 -16.98
N ILE A 78 -2.44 2.53 -16.24
CA ILE A 78 -2.81 1.15 -16.56
C ILE A 78 -3.43 1.04 -17.94
N LEU A 79 -4.37 1.92 -18.30
CA LEU A 79 -4.99 1.92 -19.64
C LEU A 79 -3.99 2.17 -20.78
N LYS A 80 -2.98 3.01 -20.53
CA LYS A 80 -1.96 3.35 -21.51
C LYS A 80 -0.92 2.26 -21.66
N GLU A 81 -0.38 1.78 -20.54
CA GLU A 81 0.76 0.87 -20.49
C GLU A 81 0.37 -0.62 -20.52
N LYS A 82 -0.86 -0.93 -20.10
CA LYS A 82 -1.44 -2.28 -20.03
C LYS A 82 -0.51 -3.27 -19.32
N PRO A 83 -0.11 -2.99 -18.08
CA PRO A 83 0.74 -3.91 -17.33
C PRO A 83 -0.02 -5.20 -17.03
N ASP A 84 0.70 -6.33 -16.94
CA ASP A 84 0.11 -7.59 -16.52
C ASP A 84 -0.11 -7.64 -15.00
N ALA A 85 0.72 -6.89 -14.25
CA ALA A 85 0.65 -6.89 -12.80
C ALA A 85 0.89 -5.49 -12.19
N LEU A 86 0.33 -5.28 -10.99
CA LEU A 86 0.53 -4.12 -10.13
C LEU A 86 1.22 -4.55 -8.83
N LEU A 87 2.36 -3.92 -8.50
CA LEU A 87 3.11 -4.14 -7.26
C LEU A 87 3.03 -2.91 -6.36
N PRO A 88 2.16 -2.91 -5.32
CA PRO A 88 1.97 -1.77 -4.43
C PRO A 88 2.91 -1.75 -3.22
N THR A 89 3.50 -2.89 -2.86
CA THR A 89 4.18 -3.09 -1.57
C THR A 89 5.49 -2.32 -1.41
N MET A 90 5.95 -1.65 -2.48
CA MET A 90 7.18 -0.84 -2.47
C MET A 90 6.94 0.65 -2.21
N GLY A 91 5.70 1.09 -2.08
CA GLY A 91 5.33 2.50 -1.96
C GLY A 91 4.67 2.90 -0.63
N GLY A 92 4.76 2.05 0.39
CA GLY A 92 4.18 2.30 1.71
C GLY A 92 2.66 2.49 1.69
N GLN A 93 2.15 3.17 2.71
CA GLN A 93 0.70 3.35 2.90
C GLN A 93 0.01 4.03 1.71
N THR A 94 0.68 5.00 1.07
CA THR A 94 0.12 5.70 -0.10
C THR A 94 -0.18 4.73 -1.24
N ALA A 95 0.77 3.86 -1.58
CA ALA A 95 0.59 2.89 -2.65
C ALA A 95 -0.44 1.81 -2.28
N LEU A 96 -0.44 1.34 -1.04
CA LEU A 96 -1.39 0.34 -0.55
C LEU A 96 -2.83 0.86 -0.59
N ASN A 97 -3.07 2.08 -0.11
CA ASN A 97 -4.41 2.69 -0.10
C ASN A 97 -4.97 2.86 -1.52
N VAL A 98 -4.18 3.43 -2.43
CA VAL A 98 -4.58 3.63 -3.83
C VAL A 98 -4.83 2.28 -4.52
N SER A 99 -4.00 1.28 -4.28
CA SER A 99 -4.17 -0.05 -4.88
C SER A 99 -5.42 -0.77 -4.35
N LEU A 100 -5.75 -0.62 -3.06
CA LEU A 100 -7.00 -1.14 -2.50
C LEU A 100 -8.23 -0.46 -3.10
N GLU A 101 -8.18 0.85 -3.32
CA GLU A 101 -9.26 1.61 -3.95
C GLU A 101 -9.51 1.10 -5.37
N ILE A 102 -8.47 1.00 -6.21
CA ILE A 102 -8.56 0.53 -7.59
C ILE A 102 -8.98 -0.95 -7.66
N ALA A 103 -8.47 -1.80 -6.77
CA ALA A 103 -8.88 -3.20 -6.69
C ALA A 103 -10.34 -3.34 -6.26
N SER A 104 -10.80 -2.48 -5.34
CA SER A 104 -12.19 -2.53 -4.83
C SER A 104 -13.21 -2.04 -5.84
N SER A 105 -12.81 -1.17 -6.78
CA SER A 105 -13.68 -0.73 -7.89
C SER A 105 -13.87 -1.80 -8.98
N GLY A 106 -13.12 -2.92 -8.93
CA GLY A 106 -13.13 -3.94 -9.98
C GLY A 106 -12.34 -3.54 -11.24
N PHE A 107 -11.59 -2.42 -11.18
CA PHE A 107 -10.86 -1.91 -12.34
C PHE A 107 -9.70 -2.83 -12.75
N LEU A 108 -9.00 -3.42 -11.77
CA LEU A 108 -7.87 -4.32 -12.05
C LEU A 108 -8.34 -5.58 -12.80
N GLU A 109 -9.40 -6.23 -12.33
CA GLU A 109 -9.98 -7.42 -12.96
C GLU A 109 -10.49 -7.12 -14.38
N LYS A 110 -11.17 -5.97 -14.56
CA LYS A 110 -11.66 -5.53 -15.86
C LYS A 110 -10.55 -5.36 -16.90
N ASN A 111 -9.35 -4.96 -16.45
CA ASN A 111 -8.21 -4.71 -17.31
C ASN A 111 -7.18 -5.86 -17.29
N ASN A 112 -7.50 -6.99 -16.66
CA ASN A 112 -6.63 -8.17 -16.51
C ASN A 112 -5.26 -7.83 -15.86
N VAL A 113 -5.28 -6.98 -14.82
CA VAL A 113 -4.09 -6.62 -14.04
C VAL A 113 -4.11 -7.37 -12.72
N GLU A 114 -3.10 -8.20 -12.49
CA GLU A 114 -2.98 -8.95 -11.23
C GLU A 114 -2.32 -8.09 -10.15
N LEU A 115 -2.90 -8.07 -8.94
CA LEU A 115 -2.28 -7.46 -7.78
C LEU A 115 -1.27 -8.45 -7.19
N ILE A 116 0.03 -8.14 -7.26
CA ILE A 116 1.13 -9.01 -6.81
C ILE A 116 1.83 -8.47 -5.56
N GLY A 117 2.62 -9.33 -4.90
CA GLY A 117 3.30 -9.00 -3.63
C GLY A 117 2.39 -9.24 -2.42
N ALA A 118 1.20 -8.67 -2.42
CA ALA A 118 0.12 -8.98 -1.48
C ALA A 118 -1.23 -8.84 -2.19
N ASN A 119 -2.16 -9.73 -1.92
CA ASN A 119 -3.51 -9.65 -2.47
C ASN A 119 -4.37 -8.66 -1.66
N LYS A 120 -5.53 -8.29 -2.20
CA LYS A 120 -6.46 -7.33 -1.60
C LYS A 120 -6.85 -7.71 -0.16
N GLU A 121 -7.17 -8.99 0.06
CA GLU A 121 -7.58 -9.50 1.38
C GLU A 121 -6.43 -9.41 2.40
N ALA A 122 -5.21 -9.72 1.98
CA ALA A 122 -4.03 -9.62 2.85
C ALA A 122 -3.73 -8.16 3.22
N ILE A 123 -3.82 -7.25 2.25
CA ILE A 123 -3.62 -5.81 2.51
C ILE A 123 -4.71 -5.29 3.43
N SER A 124 -5.99 -5.57 3.16
CA SER A 124 -7.10 -5.14 4.01
C SER A 124 -6.93 -5.64 5.44
N LYS A 125 -6.67 -6.92 5.60
CA LYS A 125 -6.47 -7.55 6.92
C LYS A 125 -5.28 -6.98 7.68
N ALA A 126 -4.20 -6.62 6.99
CA ALA A 126 -3.01 -6.02 7.61
C ALA A 126 -3.24 -4.57 8.05
N GLU A 127 -4.00 -3.80 7.26
CA GLU A 127 -4.20 -2.36 7.46
C GLU A 127 -5.43 -2.04 8.32
N ASN A 128 -6.47 -2.88 8.25
CA ASN A 128 -7.66 -2.73 9.06
C ASN A 128 -7.45 -3.34 10.46
N ARG A 129 -7.46 -2.49 11.49
CA ARG A 129 -7.18 -2.93 12.86
C ARG A 129 -8.18 -3.91 13.43
N GLU A 130 -9.44 -3.84 12.99
CA GLU A 130 -10.48 -4.77 13.43
C GLU A 130 -10.28 -6.14 12.79
N GLU A 131 -10.11 -6.19 11.47
CA GLU A 131 -9.83 -7.43 10.74
C GLU A 131 -8.53 -8.09 11.24
N PHE A 132 -7.49 -7.29 11.53
CA PHE A 132 -6.25 -7.80 12.09
C PHE A 132 -6.46 -8.42 13.49
N ARG A 133 -7.19 -7.70 14.37
CA ARG A 133 -7.51 -8.21 15.71
C ARG A 133 -8.29 -9.52 15.65
N GLU A 134 -9.31 -9.59 14.78
CA GLU A 134 -10.09 -10.81 14.59
C GLU A 134 -9.23 -11.96 14.06
N ALA A 135 -8.33 -11.67 13.11
CA ALA A 135 -7.39 -12.65 12.58
C ALA A 135 -6.44 -13.18 13.68
N MET A 136 -5.91 -12.29 14.52
CA MET A 136 -5.04 -12.72 15.64
C MET A 136 -5.81 -13.57 16.68
N ASN A 137 -7.00 -13.14 17.05
CA ASN A 137 -7.84 -13.89 17.96
C ASN A 137 -8.21 -15.28 17.42
N SER A 138 -8.47 -15.39 16.11
CA SER A 138 -8.83 -16.66 15.46
C SER A 138 -7.73 -17.73 15.53
N ILE A 139 -6.47 -17.30 15.64
CA ILE A 139 -5.30 -18.18 15.78
C ILE A 139 -4.79 -18.29 17.23
N GLY A 140 -5.55 -17.77 18.20
CA GLY A 140 -5.24 -17.85 19.63
C GLY A 140 -4.17 -16.87 20.10
N LEU A 141 -3.88 -15.82 19.35
CA LEU A 141 -2.97 -14.75 19.78
C LEU A 141 -3.75 -13.64 20.48
N GLU A 142 -3.22 -13.17 21.60
CA GLU A 142 -3.79 -12.04 22.32
C GLU A 142 -3.44 -10.71 21.67
N THR A 143 -4.39 -9.79 21.68
CA THR A 143 -4.19 -8.40 21.27
C THR A 143 -4.50 -7.46 22.45
N PRO A 144 -3.97 -6.23 22.45
CA PRO A 144 -4.35 -5.23 23.46
C PRO A 144 -5.86 -5.04 23.50
N LYS A 145 -6.42 -4.82 24.70
CA LYS A 145 -7.83 -4.45 24.84
C LYS A 145 -8.11 -3.21 24.01
N SER A 146 -9.05 -3.29 23.11
CA SER A 146 -9.38 -2.21 22.20
C SER A 146 -10.83 -2.29 21.72
N PHE A 147 -11.38 -1.15 21.31
CA PHE A 147 -12.66 -1.09 20.61
C PHE A 147 -12.57 -0.04 19.50
N ILE A 148 -13.52 -0.11 18.56
CA ILE A 148 -13.71 0.90 17.53
C ILE A 148 -14.85 1.79 17.95
N ALA A 149 -14.68 3.11 17.77
CA ALA A 149 -15.71 4.11 17.95
C ALA A 149 -15.72 5.04 16.74
N HIS A 150 -16.91 5.30 16.21
CA HIS A 150 -17.13 6.22 15.10
C HIS A 150 -17.66 7.58 15.60
N THR A 151 -18.14 7.64 16.84
CA THR A 151 -18.61 8.86 17.47
C THR A 151 -18.03 9.04 18.86
N LEU A 152 -18.08 10.27 19.39
CA LEU A 152 -17.63 10.57 20.75
C LEU A 152 -18.51 9.88 21.80
N GLU A 153 -19.80 9.75 21.53
CA GLU A 153 -20.75 9.07 22.40
C GLU A 153 -20.41 7.59 22.54
N GLU A 154 -20.11 6.93 21.43
CA GLU A 154 -19.65 5.53 21.44
C GLU A 154 -18.33 5.39 22.21
N ALA A 155 -17.38 6.29 22.01
CA ALA A 155 -16.12 6.28 22.71
C ALA A 155 -16.34 6.40 24.23
N ASN A 156 -17.14 7.37 24.66
CA ASN A 156 -17.45 7.59 26.08
C ASN A 156 -18.19 6.39 26.72
N SER A 157 -19.06 5.71 25.96
CA SER A 157 -19.82 4.57 26.48
C SER A 157 -18.96 3.32 26.71
N LYS A 158 -17.83 3.21 25.99
CA LYS A 158 -16.97 2.02 26.01
C LYS A 158 -15.63 2.20 26.72
N ILE A 159 -15.25 3.45 27.05
CA ILE A 159 -13.92 3.76 27.58
C ILE A 159 -13.60 3.00 28.88
N ASP A 160 -14.59 2.81 29.76
CA ASP A 160 -14.41 2.13 31.02
C ASP A 160 -14.02 0.63 30.84
N SER A 161 -14.34 0.04 29.68
CA SER A 161 -13.97 -1.35 29.37
C SER A 161 -12.47 -1.52 29.11
N ILE A 162 -11.80 -0.46 28.72
CA ILE A 162 -10.34 -0.43 28.47
C ILE A 162 -9.61 0.12 29.68
N GLY A 163 -10.14 1.23 30.26
CA GLY A 163 -9.49 2.03 31.28
C GLY A 163 -8.62 3.14 30.70
N LEU A 164 -8.19 4.04 31.58
CA LEU A 164 -7.31 5.17 31.27
C LEU A 164 -5.92 4.96 31.91
N PRO A 165 -4.82 5.43 31.29
CA PRO A 165 -4.77 6.14 29.99
C PRO A 165 -5.04 5.20 28.80
N ALA A 166 -5.68 5.74 27.75
CA ALA A 166 -5.99 5.04 26.51
C ALA A 166 -5.35 5.70 25.30
N ILE A 167 -4.93 4.91 24.32
CA ILE A 167 -4.34 5.42 23.07
C ILE A 167 -5.41 5.45 21.98
N ILE A 168 -5.59 6.62 21.37
CA ILE A 168 -6.47 6.81 20.22
C ILE A 168 -5.63 6.68 18.95
N ARG A 169 -6.05 5.79 18.04
CA ARG A 169 -5.35 5.59 16.75
C ARG A 169 -6.34 5.44 15.60
N PRO A 170 -6.33 6.35 14.62
CA PRO A 170 -7.10 6.18 13.38
C PRO A 170 -6.62 4.96 12.59
N SER A 171 -7.52 4.39 11.78
CA SER A 171 -7.16 3.34 10.81
C SER A 171 -6.56 3.95 9.54
N PHE A 172 -5.79 3.17 8.79
CA PHE A 172 -5.22 3.53 7.49
C PHE A 172 -4.33 4.81 7.52
N THR A 173 -3.70 5.09 8.64
CA THR A 173 -2.82 6.24 8.80
C THR A 173 -1.38 5.83 9.04
N LEU A 174 -0.45 6.68 8.58
CA LEU A 174 0.97 6.50 8.77
C LEU A 174 1.43 7.04 10.13
N GLY A 175 2.16 6.22 10.89
CA GLY A 175 2.78 6.61 12.15
C GLY A 175 1.78 7.07 13.18
N GLY A 176 2.04 8.21 13.82
CA GLY A 176 1.18 8.81 14.84
C GLY A 176 0.14 9.81 14.32
N THR A 177 -0.05 9.93 13.02
CA THR A 177 -0.97 10.90 12.41
C THR A 177 -2.39 10.73 12.95
N GLY A 178 -2.96 11.80 13.52
CA GLY A 178 -4.30 11.82 14.11
C GLY A 178 -4.45 10.99 15.40
N GLY A 179 -3.36 10.43 15.93
CA GLY A 179 -3.36 9.72 17.20
C GLY A 179 -3.29 10.67 18.40
N GLY A 180 -3.68 10.15 19.57
CA GLY A 180 -3.64 10.85 20.84
C GLY A 180 -3.67 9.90 22.03
N ILE A 181 -3.50 10.45 23.23
CA ILE A 181 -3.59 9.75 24.51
C ILE A 181 -4.63 10.44 25.38
#